data_6f1de2b68843125c5decd943480a9dec
#
_entry.id   6f1de2b68843125c5decd943480a9dec
#
_cell.length_a   1.000
_cell.length_b   1.000
_cell.length_c   1.000
_cell.angle_alpha   90.00
_cell.angle_beta   90.00
_cell.angle_gamma   90.00
#
_symmetry.space_group_name_H-M   'P 1'
#
loop_
_entity.id
_entity.type
_entity.pdbx_description
1 polymer ?
#
loop_
_entity_poly.entity_id
_entity_poly.type
_entity_poly.pdbx_seq_one_letter_code
_entity_poly.pdbx_strand_id
1 'polypeptide(L)'
;MSVEEQIKAGQLDEALTQAQEAVRKTPAEARPRILLFQLFSVLGQWERALTQLNVLRDMDPECMVLAEIFRPVLQCEALRAEIFAGKRSPLIFGEPMEWIGLLVQANALLAQGQTAAAVELRNKAFEAAPATAGKLNDQSFEWIADADSRFGPMVEAIIDGKYYWVPFFRISSIRTGSPQDLRDLVWTAVQFTWVNAGESPGFIPARYPGTEKEMDSAFRLARKTEWTDHGNDLYFGIGQRMFATDQGETALTEVRKIELTQA
;
A
#
# COMPACT_ATOMS: atom_id res chain seq x y z
N MET A 1 -30.74 -2.24 -4.07
CA MET A 1 -29.37 -2.73 -4.20
C MET A 1 -28.75 -2.81 -2.82
N SER A 2 -28.07 -3.90 -2.46
CA SER A 2 -27.34 -3.97 -1.18
C SER A 2 -26.09 -3.10 -1.21
N VAL A 3 -25.48 -2.84 -0.03
CA VAL A 3 -24.23 -2.07 0.04
C VAL A 3 -23.11 -2.77 -0.75
N GLU A 4 -23.05 -4.10 -0.67
CA GLU A 4 -22.07 -4.91 -1.40
C GLU A 4 -22.27 -4.83 -2.92
N GLU A 5 -23.52 -4.80 -3.39
CA GLU A 5 -23.83 -4.63 -4.81
C GLU A 5 -23.43 -3.23 -5.31
N GLN A 6 -23.66 -2.20 -4.50
CA GLN A 6 -23.24 -0.81 -4.80
C GLN A 6 -21.71 -0.71 -4.88
N ILE A 7 -20.98 -1.32 -3.93
CA ILE A 7 -19.50 -1.38 -3.95
C ILE A 7 -19.00 -2.10 -5.20
N LYS A 8 -19.61 -3.23 -5.56
CA LYS A 8 -19.26 -3.96 -6.78
C LYS A 8 -19.50 -3.11 -8.04
N ALA A 9 -20.57 -2.34 -8.06
CA ALA A 9 -20.90 -1.40 -9.14
C ALA A 9 -20.06 -0.11 -9.12
N GLY A 10 -19.21 0.10 -8.10
CA GLY A 10 -18.40 1.31 -7.96
C GLY A 10 -19.17 2.53 -7.42
N GLN A 11 -20.39 2.35 -6.95
CA GLN A 11 -21.24 3.39 -6.38
C GLN A 11 -20.89 3.63 -4.91
N LEU A 12 -19.71 4.21 -4.65
CA LEU A 12 -19.14 4.31 -3.29
C LEU A 12 -19.89 5.32 -2.42
N ASP A 13 -20.44 6.40 -3.00
CA ASP A 13 -21.15 7.43 -2.24
C ASP A 13 -22.52 6.92 -1.77
N GLU A 14 -23.22 6.17 -2.62
CA GLU A 14 -24.48 5.51 -2.29
C GLU A 14 -24.23 4.40 -1.24
N ALA A 15 -23.19 3.61 -1.43
CA ALA A 15 -22.78 2.57 -0.48
C ALA A 15 -22.46 3.18 0.91
N LEU A 16 -21.75 4.30 0.93
CA LEU A 16 -21.42 5.03 2.16
C LEU A 16 -22.69 5.53 2.86
N THR A 17 -23.61 6.14 2.10
CA THR A 17 -24.87 6.66 2.63
C THR A 17 -25.67 5.53 3.27
N GLN A 18 -25.82 4.41 2.58
CA GLN A 18 -26.56 3.24 3.08
C GLN A 18 -25.88 2.61 4.30
N ALA A 19 -24.54 2.50 4.32
CA ALA A 19 -23.80 2.00 5.48
C ALA A 19 -23.97 2.90 6.71
N GLN A 20 -23.97 4.23 6.53
CA GLN A 20 -24.25 5.18 7.61
C GLN A 20 -25.68 5.05 8.17
N GLU A 21 -26.64 4.83 7.31
CA GLU A 21 -28.04 4.58 7.74
C GLU A 21 -28.16 3.27 8.51
N ALA A 22 -27.45 2.21 8.07
CA ALA A 22 -27.43 0.95 8.79
C ALA A 22 -26.89 1.12 10.22
N VAL A 23 -25.78 1.84 10.40
CA VAL A 23 -25.25 2.17 11.74
C VAL A 23 -26.23 2.98 12.58
N ARG A 24 -26.99 3.90 11.99
CA ARG A 24 -28.02 4.67 12.73
C ARG A 24 -29.19 3.80 13.18
N LYS A 25 -29.58 2.81 12.36
CA LYS A 25 -30.71 1.90 12.67
C LYS A 25 -30.33 0.87 13.74
N THR A 26 -29.09 0.38 13.70
CA THR A 26 -28.61 -0.65 14.64
C THR A 26 -27.29 -0.21 15.30
N PRO A 27 -27.29 0.85 16.15
CA PRO A 27 -26.07 1.45 16.68
C PRO A 27 -25.25 0.53 17.59
N ALA A 28 -25.88 -0.52 18.12
CA ALA A 28 -25.25 -1.51 18.98
C ALA A 28 -24.63 -2.69 18.23
N GLU A 29 -24.81 -2.77 16.89
CA GLU A 29 -24.25 -3.84 16.08
C GLU A 29 -22.87 -3.46 15.55
N ALA A 30 -21.89 -4.38 15.70
CA ALA A 30 -20.51 -4.17 15.22
C ALA A 30 -20.41 -4.23 13.68
N ARG A 31 -21.14 -5.16 13.05
CA ARG A 31 -21.01 -5.46 11.62
C ARG A 31 -21.20 -4.25 10.67
N PRO A 32 -22.25 -3.41 10.82
CA PRO A 32 -22.39 -2.18 10.02
C PRO A 32 -21.25 -1.19 10.24
N ARG A 33 -20.69 -1.10 11.45
CA ARG A 33 -19.57 -0.21 11.76
C ARG A 33 -18.26 -0.72 11.16
N ILE A 34 -18.03 -2.03 11.12
CA ILE A 34 -16.87 -2.63 10.44
C ILE A 34 -16.91 -2.27 8.96
N LEU A 35 -18.06 -2.43 8.30
CA LEU A 35 -18.23 -2.05 6.91
C LEU A 35 -17.98 -0.54 6.70
N LEU A 36 -18.49 0.29 7.61
CA LEU A 36 -18.31 1.74 7.55
C LEU A 36 -16.83 2.14 7.73
N PHE A 37 -16.11 1.48 8.64
CA PHE A 37 -14.64 1.63 8.77
C PHE A 37 -13.94 1.32 7.44
N GLN A 38 -14.28 0.20 6.81
CA GLN A 38 -13.68 -0.23 5.56
C GLN A 38 -13.98 0.74 4.41
N LEU A 39 -15.22 1.23 4.29
CA LEU A 39 -15.62 2.22 3.30
C LEU A 39 -14.88 3.55 3.48
N PHE A 40 -14.76 4.05 4.73
CA PHE A 40 -13.97 5.24 5.00
C PHE A 40 -12.50 5.05 4.62
N SER A 41 -11.95 3.85 4.82
CA SER A 41 -10.57 3.53 4.43
C SER A 41 -10.39 3.56 2.90
N VAL A 42 -11.33 2.99 2.14
CA VAL A 42 -11.32 3.08 0.67
C VAL A 42 -11.38 4.52 0.19
N LEU A 43 -12.20 5.35 0.86
CA LEU A 43 -12.40 6.76 0.53
C LEU A 43 -11.29 7.69 1.08
N GLY A 44 -10.27 7.16 1.75
CA GLY A 44 -9.20 7.97 2.36
C GLY A 44 -9.65 8.86 3.51
N GLN A 45 -10.82 8.59 4.10
CA GLN A 45 -11.38 9.36 5.22
C GLN A 45 -10.83 8.81 6.55
N TRP A 46 -9.50 8.91 6.73
CA TRP A 46 -8.75 8.22 7.78
C TRP A 46 -9.23 8.53 9.20
N GLU A 47 -9.54 9.78 9.52
CA GLU A 47 -10.05 10.18 10.84
C GLU A 47 -11.43 9.58 11.12
N ARG A 48 -12.29 9.51 10.11
CA ARG A 48 -13.62 8.89 10.24
C ARG A 48 -13.50 7.38 10.40
N ALA A 49 -12.58 6.74 9.67
CA ALA A 49 -12.25 5.32 9.84
C ALA A 49 -11.75 5.04 11.26
N LEU A 50 -10.83 5.85 11.78
CA LEU A 50 -10.30 5.76 13.13
C LEU A 50 -11.41 5.91 14.19
N THR A 51 -12.35 6.83 13.97
CA THR A 51 -13.51 6.99 14.85
C THR A 51 -14.34 5.71 14.94
N GLN A 52 -14.59 5.02 13.81
CA GLN A 52 -15.33 3.76 13.84
C GLN A 52 -14.57 2.66 14.60
N LEU A 53 -13.24 2.55 14.42
CA LEU A 53 -12.42 1.59 15.15
C LEU A 53 -12.42 1.85 16.68
N ASN A 54 -12.38 3.11 17.10
CA ASN A 54 -12.43 3.46 18.52
C ASN A 54 -13.78 3.02 19.12
N VAL A 55 -14.89 3.29 18.43
CA VAL A 55 -16.22 2.87 18.89
C VAL A 55 -16.32 1.34 18.92
N LEU A 56 -15.82 0.64 17.89
CA LEU A 56 -15.84 -0.84 17.81
C LEU A 56 -15.08 -1.47 18.97
N ARG A 57 -13.89 -0.94 19.31
CA ARG A 57 -13.08 -1.42 20.43
C ARG A 57 -13.86 -1.34 21.77
N ASP A 58 -14.59 -0.23 21.97
CA ASP A 58 -15.29 0.03 23.23
C ASP A 58 -16.65 -0.69 23.31
N MET A 59 -17.20 -1.11 22.16
CA MET A 59 -18.50 -1.80 22.08
C MET A 59 -18.40 -3.32 22.20
N ASP A 60 -17.38 -3.90 21.57
CA ASP A 60 -17.30 -5.33 21.35
C ASP A 60 -15.86 -5.83 21.56
N PRO A 61 -15.62 -6.68 22.59
CA PRO A 61 -14.29 -7.27 22.82
C PRO A 61 -13.75 -8.06 21.61
N GLU A 62 -14.60 -8.64 20.76
CA GLU A 62 -14.18 -9.36 19.56
C GLU A 62 -13.59 -8.39 18.50
N CYS A 63 -14.00 -7.12 18.53
CA CYS A 63 -13.48 -6.08 17.66
C CYS A 63 -12.20 -5.40 18.18
N MET A 64 -11.76 -5.73 19.40
CA MET A 64 -10.53 -5.14 19.98
C MET A 64 -9.31 -5.42 19.11
N VAL A 65 -9.14 -6.66 18.67
CA VAL A 65 -8.01 -7.09 17.80
C VAL A 65 -8.02 -6.31 16.48
N LEU A 66 -9.20 -6.13 15.89
CA LEU A 66 -9.34 -5.32 14.67
C LEU A 66 -8.85 -3.88 14.89
N ALA A 67 -9.28 -3.27 15.99
CA ALA A 67 -8.89 -1.90 16.33
C ALA A 67 -7.39 -1.77 16.62
N GLU A 68 -6.80 -2.70 17.35
CA GLU A 68 -5.37 -2.70 17.69
C GLU A 68 -4.50 -2.83 16.43
N ILE A 69 -4.91 -3.64 15.46
CA ILE A 69 -4.19 -3.80 14.19
C ILE A 69 -4.32 -2.55 13.32
N PHE A 70 -5.53 -2.05 13.09
CA PHE A 70 -5.76 -1.04 12.05
C PHE A 70 -5.63 0.42 12.52
N ARG A 71 -5.65 0.72 13.81
CA ARG A 71 -5.37 2.08 14.29
C ARG A 71 -3.96 2.56 13.92
N PRO A 72 -2.88 1.79 14.18
CA PRO A 72 -1.54 2.18 13.72
C PRO A 72 -1.44 2.21 12.18
N VAL A 73 -2.12 1.32 11.46
CA VAL A 73 -2.14 1.32 9.98
C VAL A 73 -2.73 2.62 9.45
N LEU A 74 -3.84 3.11 10.01
CA LEU A 74 -4.42 4.42 9.65
C LEU A 74 -3.47 5.59 9.93
N GLN A 75 -2.70 5.53 11.03
CA GLN A 75 -1.68 6.55 11.34
C GLN A 75 -0.53 6.52 10.32
N CYS A 76 -0.18 5.33 9.82
CA CYS A 76 0.82 5.19 8.76
C CYS A 76 0.38 5.86 7.44
N GLU A 77 -0.91 5.91 7.11
CA GLU A 77 -1.38 6.65 5.92
C GLU A 77 -1.16 8.16 6.03
N ALA A 78 -1.36 8.73 7.20
CA ALA A 78 -1.04 10.15 7.44
C ALA A 78 0.45 10.43 7.28
N LEU A 79 1.32 9.57 7.85
CA LEU A 79 2.77 9.66 7.69
C LEU A 79 3.19 9.47 6.23
N ARG A 80 2.58 8.51 5.53
CA ARG A 80 2.81 8.24 4.11
C ARG A 80 2.54 9.48 3.26
N ALA A 81 1.41 10.16 3.50
CA ALA A 81 1.08 11.41 2.82
C ALA A 81 2.13 12.51 3.08
N GLU A 82 2.65 12.64 4.31
CA GLU A 82 3.72 13.60 4.63
C GLU A 82 5.04 13.26 3.93
N ILE A 83 5.37 11.97 3.76
CA ILE A 83 6.58 11.53 3.06
C ILE A 83 6.51 11.91 1.58
N PHE A 84 5.40 11.62 0.88
CA PHE A 84 5.23 11.99 -0.52
C PHE A 84 5.03 13.51 -0.73
N ALA A 85 4.68 14.24 0.32
CA ALA A 85 4.71 15.71 0.32
C ALA A 85 6.12 16.28 0.64
N GLY A 86 7.14 15.45 0.81
CA GLY A 86 8.52 15.87 1.11
C GLY A 86 8.74 16.43 2.50
N LYS A 87 7.79 16.28 3.40
CA LYS A 87 7.85 16.82 4.77
C LYS A 87 8.58 15.89 5.73
N ARG A 88 8.64 14.61 5.43
CA ARG A 88 9.28 13.56 6.24
C ARG A 88 10.01 12.56 5.35
N SER A 89 10.93 11.80 5.96
CA SER A 89 11.56 10.64 5.33
C SER A 89 10.92 9.35 5.82
N PRO A 90 10.84 8.30 4.96
CA PRO A 90 10.40 6.99 5.39
C PRO A 90 11.41 6.34 6.33
N LEU A 91 10.97 5.41 7.16
CA LEU A 91 11.89 4.47 7.79
C LEU A 91 12.37 3.47 6.74
N ILE A 92 13.67 3.17 6.77
CA ILE A 92 14.26 2.14 5.91
C ILE A 92 14.38 0.86 6.72
N PHE A 93 13.88 -0.25 6.15
CA PHE A 93 14.01 -1.54 6.80
C PHE A 93 15.44 -2.08 6.66
N GLY A 94 16.13 -2.27 7.79
CA GLY A 94 17.50 -2.70 7.87
C GLY A 94 18.51 -1.54 7.75
N GLU A 95 19.80 -1.88 7.52
CA GLU A 95 20.86 -0.87 7.41
C GLU A 95 20.71 -0.05 6.12
N PRO A 96 20.79 1.29 6.18
CA PRO A 96 20.70 2.13 5.01
C PRO A 96 21.95 1.93 4.12
N MET A 97 21.71 1.83 2.81
CA MET A 97 22.76 1.84 1.79
C MET A 97 22.73 3.16 1.04
N GLU A 98 23.84 3.53 0.41
CA GLU A 98 23.96 4.83 -0.28
C GLU A 98 22.86 5.04 -1.32
N TRP A 99 22.59 4.05 -2.17
CA TRP A 99 21.55 4.15 -3.20
C TRP A 99 20.15 4.37 -2.63
N ILE A 100 19.84 3.85 -1.43
CA ILE A 100 18.56 4.11 -0.76
C ILE A 100 18.47 5.57 -0.34
N GLY A 101 19.58 6.13 0.17
CA GLY A 101 19.65 7.56 0.50
C GLY A 101 19.42 8.45 -0.72
N LEU A 102 19.99 8.09 -1.88
CA LEU A 102 19.76 8.79 -3.14
C LEU A 102 18.30 8.73 -3.57
N LEU A 103 17.64 7.57 -3.44
CA LEU A 103 16.23 7.40 -3.80
C LEU A 103 15.30 8.22 -2.87
N VAL A 104 15.56 8.21 -1.57
CA VAL A 104 14.80 9.02 -0.60
C VAL A 104 14.97 10.52 -0.91
N GLN A 105 16.19 10.96 -1.23
CA GLN A 105 16.47 12.34 -1.61
C GLN A 105 15.78 12.70 -2.94
N ALA A 106 15.79 11.79 -3.93
CA ALA A 106 15.08 11.99 -5.20
C ALA A 106 13.59 12.25 -4.96
N ASN A 107 12.93 11.46 -4.09
CA ASN A 107 11.52 11.66 -3.74
C ASN A 107 11.28 13.01 -3.04
N ALA A 108 12.18 13.45 -2.17
CA ALA A 108 12.08 14.77 -1.54
C ALA A 108 12.19 15.91 -2.57
N LEU A 109 13.06 15.78 -3.56
CA LEU A 109 13.19 16.73 -4.66
C LEU A 109 11.95 16.75 -5.58
N LEU A 110 11.36 15.59 -5.86
CA LEU A 110 10.08 15.50 -6.59
C LEU A 110 8.98 16.30 -5.90
N ALA A 111 8.86 16.16 -4.59
CA ALA A 111 7.88 16.90 -3.81
C ALA A 111 8.11 18.44 -3.84
N GLN A 112 9.34 18.87 -4.11
CA GLN A 112 9.72 20.28 -4.28
C GLN A 112 9.61 20.78 -5.73
N GLY A 113 9.18 19.92 -6.66
CA GLY A 113 9.10 20.23 -8.09
C GLY A 113 10.46 20.26 -8.82
N GLN A 114 11.53 19.77 -8.17
CA GLN A 114 12.88 19.73 -8.73
C GLN A 114 13.10 18.44 -9.55
N THR A 115 12.28 18.23 -10.58
CA THR A 115 12.17 16.96 -11.31
C THR A 115 13.51 16.56 -11.96
N ALA A 116 14.24 17.46 -12.59
CA ALA A 116 15.50 17.11 -13.26
C ALA A 116 16.55 16.55 -12.28
N ALA A 117 16.74 17.21 -11.13
CA ALA A 117 17.67 16.76 -10.10
C ALA A 117 17.20 15.44 -9.46
N ALA A 118 15.90 15.27 -9.28
CA ALA A 118 15.31 14.04 -8.76
C ALA A 118 15.58 12.85 -9.70
N VAL A 119 15.38 13.03 -11.01
CA VAL A 119 15.64 11.99 -12.02
C VAL A 119 17.11 11.58 -12.01
N GLU A 120 18.04 12.54 -11.93
CA GLU A 120 19.47 12.24 -11.85
C GLU A 120 19.82 11.34 -10.63
N LEU A 121 19.29 11.69 -9.44
CA LEU A 121 19.53 10.91 -8.24
C LEU A 121 18.84 9.54 -8.29
N ARG A 122 17.60 9.47 -8.80
CA ARG A 122 16.89 8.20 -8.99
C ARG A 122 17.68 7.27 -9.92
N ASN A 123 18.16 7.77 -11.05
CA ASN A 123 18.92 6.96 -12.00
C ASN A 123 20.19 6.39 -11.36
N LYS A 124 20.93 7.21 -10.63
CA LYS A 124 22.10 6.76 -9.86
C LYS A 124 21.70 5.71 -8.81
N ALA A 125 20.56 5.90 -8.14
CA ALA A 125 20.07 4.94 -7.15
C ALA A 125 19.72 3.59 -7.79
N PHE A 126 19.02 3.60 -8.93
CA PHE A 126 18.63 2.37 -9.63
C PHE A 126 19.82 1.64 -10.24
N GLU A 127 20.80 2.37 -10.77
CA GLU A 127 22.04 1.80 -11.29
C GLU A 127 22.90 1.12 -10.20
N ALA A 128 22.90 1.68 -8.98
CA ALA A 128 23.63 1.15 -7.84
C ALA A 128 22.86 0.09 -7.03
N ALA A 129 21.54 -0.02 -7.22
CA ALA A 129 20.73 -0.99 -6.51
C ALA A 129 20.98 -2.41 -7.02
N PRO A 130 21.10 -3.41 -6.13
CA PRO A 130 21.27 -4.80 -6.57
C PRO A 130 20.00 -5.29 -7.27
N ALA A 131 20.17 -5.93 -8.43
CA ALA A 131 19.10 -6.70 -9.06
C ALA A 131 18.77 -7.90 -8.16
N THR A 132 17.49 -8.11 -7.92
CA THR A 132 17.01 -9.19 -7.04
C THR A 132 16.20 -10.18 -7.87
N ALA A 133 16.77 -11.34 -8.15
CA ALA A 133 16.12 -12.41 -8.90
C ALA A 133 15.18 -13.22 -8.00
N GLY A 134 14.28 -14.00 -8.62
CA GLY A 134 13.38 -14.83 -7.83
C GLY A 134 12.26 -15.48 -8.63
N LYS A 135 11.15 -15.72 -7.93
CA LYS A 135 9.89 -16.19 -8.50
C LYS A 135 8.72 -15.37 -7.97
N LEU A 136 7.85 -14.94 -8.87
CA LEU A 136 6.56 -14.34 -8.56
C LEU A 136 5.48 -15.37 -8.94
N ASN A 137 4.73 -15.83 -7.94
CA ASN A 137 3.91 -17.02 -8.05
C ASN A 137 4.80 -18.19 -8.55
N ASP A 138 4.54 -18.73 -9.74
CA ASP A 138 5.34 -19.82 -10.32
C ASP A 138 6.31 -19.35 -11.42
N GLN A 139 6.33 -18.04 -11.74
CA GLN A 139 7.12 -17.46 -12.82
C GLN A 139 8.46 -16.93 -12.30
N SER A 140 9.57 -17.46 -12.85
CA SER A 140 10.93 -16.96 -12.52
C SER A 140 11.20 -15.64 -13.21
N PHE A 141 11.97 -14.78 -12.55
CA PHE A 141 12.42 -13.48 -13.05
C PHE A 141 13.89 -13.21 -12.66
N GLU A 142 14.56 -12.34 -13.39
CA GLU A 142 15.93 -11.90 -13.12
C GLU A 142 16.00 -10.70 -12.17
N TRP A 143 14.97 -9.87 -12.16
CA TRP A 143 14.83 -8.71 -11.27
C TRP A 143 13.37 -8.41 -10.96
N ILE A 144 13.13 -7.78 -9.82
CA ILE A 144 11.83 -7.25 -9.40
C ILE A 144 11.94 -5.82 -8.92
N ALA A 145 10.93 -5.02 -9.24
CA ALA A 145 10.75 -3.66 -8.78
C ALA A 145 9.26 -3.34 -8.54
N ASP A 146 8.97 -2.34 -7.74
CA ASP A 146 7.70 -1.63 -7.83
C ASP A 146 7.68 -0.88 -9.15
N ALA A 147 6.59 -0.96 -9.90
CA ALA A 147 6.50 -0.34 -11.23
C ALA A 147 6.45 1.20 -11.17
N ASP A 148 6.14 1.79 -10.01
CA ASP A 148 6.20 3.24 -9.82
C ASP A 148 7.64 3.71 -9.64
N SER A 149 8.06 4.68 -10.46
CA SER A 149 9.42 5.21 -10.50
C SER A 149 9.90 5.85 -9.19
N ARG A 150 9.00 6.10 -8.24
CA ARG A 150 9.34 6.61 -6.91
C ARG A 150 9.93 5.53 -5.99
N PHE A 151 9.69 4.26 -6.29
CA PHE A 151 10.08 3.12 -5.47
C PHE A 151 11.15 2.26 -6.12
N GLY A 152 10.90 1.79 -7.37
CA GLY A 152 11.82 0.88 -8.07
C GLY A 152 12.16 -0.36 -7.24
N PRO A 153 13.45 -0.57 -6.81
CA PRO A 153 13.89 -1.76 -6.10
C PRO A 153 13.45 -1.83 -4.62
N MET A 154 12.39 -1.10 -4.26
CA MET A 154 11.84 -1.01 -2.92
C MET A 154 10.35 -1.34 -2.93
N VAL A 155 9.83 -1.84 -1.80
CA VAL A 155 8.40 -1.97 -1.54
C VAL A 155 8.01 -1.23 -0.28
N GLU A 156 6.83 -0.59 -0.30
CA GLU A 156 6.23 -0.03 0.92
C GLU A 156 5.70 -1.16 1.81
N ALA A 157 5.93 -1.06 3.11
CA ALA A 157 5.37 -1.99 4.08
C ALA A 157 4.95 -1.29 5.37
N ILE A 158 3.92 -1.81 6.00
CA ILE A 158 3.51 -1.46 7.37
C ILE A 158 3.75 -2.71 8.21
N ILE A 159 4.70 -2.63 9.14
CA ILE A 159 5.14 -3.74 9.99
C ILE A 159 5.14 -3.25 11.44
N ASP A 160 4.50 -3.98 12.33
CA ASP A 160 4.34 -3.60 13.75
C ASP A 160 3.85 -2.14 13.94
N GLY A 161 2.89 -1.74 13.09
CA GLY A 161 2.30 -0.40 13.12
C GLY A 161 3.23 0.74 12.70
N LYS A 162 4.34 0.46 12.03
CA LYS A 162 5.29 1.43 11.49
C LYS A 162 5.39 1.31 10.00
N TYR A 163 5.50 2.45 9.31
CA TYR A 163 5.65 2.53 7.87
C TYR A 163 7.12 2.48 7.46
N TYR A 164 7.45 1.58 6.53
CA TYR A 164 8.80 1.35 6.02
C TYR A 164 8.83 1.37 4.50
N TRP A 165 10.00 1.73 3.96
CA TRP A 165 10.45 1.31 2.65
C TRP A 165 11.41 0.15 2.82
N VAL A 166 11.11 -0.96 2.17
CA VAL A 166 11.83 -2.23 2.30
C VAL A 166 12.50 -2.58 0.98
N PRO A 167 13.84 -2.66 0.92
CA PRO A 167 14.53 -3.13 -0.28
C PRO A 167 14.21 -4.60 -0.56
N PHE A 168 13.91 -4.96 -1.80
CA PHE A 168 13.58 -6.34 -2.16
C PHE A 168 14.66 -7.32 -1.76
N PHE A 169 15.94 -7.00 -1.92
CA PHE A 169 17.06 -7.90 -1.56
C PHE A 169 17.13 -8.26 -0.07
N ARG A 170 16.37 -7.60 0.81
CA ARG A 170 16.28 -7.93 2.24
C ARG A 170 15.16 -8.91 2.57
N ILE A 171 14.36 -9.24 1.58
CA ILE A 171 13.22 -10.12 1.70
C ILE A 171 13.62 -11.49 1.12
N SER A 172 13.34 -12.57 1.83
CA SER A 172 13.44 -13.94 1.31
C SER A 172 12.15 -14.38 0.66
N SER A 173 11.00 -14.06 1.27
CA SER A 173 9.70 -14.29 0.64
C SER A 173 8.62 -13.35 1.15
N ILE A 174 7.62 -13.12 0.29
CA ILE A 174 6.35 -12.49 0.61
C ILE A 174 5.24 -13.47 0.29
N ARG A 175 4.33 -13.71 1.22
CA ARG A 175 3.13 -14.53 1.00
C ARG A 175 1.89 -13.72 1.31
N THR A 176 0.87 -13.84 0.48
CA THR A 176 -0.41 -13.17 0.68
C THR A 176 -1.58 -14.02 0.20
N GLY A 177 -2.76 -13.75 0.73
CA GLY A 177 -4.02 -14.35 0.28
C GLY A 177 -4.72 -13.51 -0.79
N SER A 178 -5.82 -14.04 -1.31
CA SER A 178 -6.76 -13.22 -2.10
C SER A 178 -7.48 -12.25 -1.19
N PRO A 179 -7.80 -11.02 -1.65
CA PRO A 179 -8.63 -10.10 -0.89
C PRO A 179 -9.96 -10.73 -0.46
N GLN A 180 -10.30 -10.62 0.81
CA GLN A 180 -11.54 -11.14 1.39
C GLN A 180 -12.44 -10.00 1.84
N ASP A 181 -11.85 -8.95 2.39
CA ASP A 181 -12.51 -7.76 2.89
C ASP A 181 -12.22 -6.55 2.01
N LEU A 182 -13.08 -5.55 2.08
CA LEU A 182 -12.90 -4.29 1.35
C LEU A 182 -11.61 -3.56 1.75
N ARG A 183 -11.17 -3.69 3.00
CA ARG A 183 -9.91 -3.13 3.50
C ARG A 183 -8.67 -3.74 2.85
N ASP A 184 -8.76 -4.99 2.34
CA ASP A 184 -7.64 -5.66 1.68
C ASP A 184 -7.30 -5.01 0.33
N LEU A 185 -8.25 -4.25 -0.24
CA LEU A 185 -8.05 -3.40 -1.41
C LEU A 185 -7.34 -2.07 -1.07
N VAL A 186 -7.12 -1.79 0.21
CA VAL A 186 -6.35 -0.64 0.72
C VAL A 186 -5.00 -1.11 1.25
N TRP A 187 -4.99 -2.20 2.02
CA TRP A 187 -3.81 -2.79 2.65
C TRP A 187 -3.83 -4.31 2.48
N THR A 188 -3.03 -4.82 1.57
CA THR A 188 -2.87 -6.26 1.37
C THR A 188 -2.11 -6.84 2.54
N ALA A 189 -2.75 -7.75 3.28
CA ALA A 189 -2.09 -8.46 4.36
C ALA A 189 -1.06 -9.44 3.81
N VAL A 190 0.15 -9.42 4.36
CA VAL A 190 1.28 -10.24 3.91
C VAL A 190 2.03 -10.84 5.09
N GLN A 191 2.67 -11.99 4.83
CA GLN A 191 3.70 -12.56 5.69
C GLN A 191 5.05 -12.36 5.00
N PHE A 192 5.93 -11.58 5.63
CA PHE A 192 7.32 -11.44 5.22
C PHE A 192 8.17 -12.53 5.87
N THR A 193 9.09 -13.11 5.09
CA THR A 193 10.24 -13.83 5.60
C THR A 193 11.49 -13.05 5.18
N TRP A 194 12.33 -12.72 6.13
CA TRP A 194 13.54 -11.91 5.91
C TRP A 194 14.74 -12.80 5.57
N VAL A 195 15.79 -12.19 5.01
CA VAL A 195 17.05 -12.90 4.68
C VAL A 195 17.73 -13.57 5.89
N ASN A 196 17.47 -13.10 7.11
CA ASN A 196 17.93 -13.71 8.36
C ASN A 196 16.99 -14.79 8.91
N ALA A 197 16.05 -15.27 8.09
CA ALA A 197 15.00 -16.23 8.43
C ALA A 197 14.00 -15.77 9.51
N GLY A 198 14.04 -14.51 9.94
CA GLY A 198 12.99 -13.93 10.76
C GLY A 198 11.70 -13.77 9.98
N GLU A 199 10.57 -13.81 10.64
CA GLU A 199 9.24 -13.62 10.02
C GLU A 199 8.51 -12.47 10.67
N SER A 200 7.72 -11.74 9.87
CA SER A 200 6.85 -10.67 10.35
C SER A 200 5.57 -10.62 9.55
N PRO A 201 4.41 -10.58 10.19
CA PRO A 201 3.20 -10.16 9.53
C PRO A 201 3.26 -8.67 9.23
N GLY A 202 2.58 -8.24 8.17
CA GLY A 202 2.51 -6.84 7.81
C GLY A 202 1.49 -6.57 6.73
N PHE A 203 1.51 -5.35 6.22
CA PHE A 203 0.68 -4.93 5.12
C PHE A 203 1.53 -4.25 4.05
N ILE A 204 1.16 -4.46 2.79
CA ILE A 204 1.63 -3.65 1.66
C ILE A 204 0.46 -2.76 1.25
N PRO A 205 0.63 -1.42 1.16
CA PRO A 205 -0.41 -0.55 0.61
C PRO A 205 -0.78 -1.01 -0.81
N ALA A 206 -2.04 -1.42 -0.99
CA ALA A 206 -2.51 -2.00 -2.24
C ALA A 206 -2.66 -0.95 -3.36
N ARG A 207 -2.60 0.32 -3.00
CA ARG A 207 -2.77 1.45 -3.92
C ARG A 207 -1.59 2.40 -3.84
N TYR A 208 -1.32 3.06 -4.97
CA TYR A 208 -0.33 4.13 -5.03
C TYR A 208 -0.77 5.38 -4.25
N PRO A 209 0.20 6.22 -3.78
CA PRO A 209 -0.09 7.45 -3.03
C PRO A 209 -0.97 8.41 -3.83
N GLY A 210 -2.01 8.94 -3.19
CA GLY A 210 -2.93 9.90 -3.81
C GLY A 210 -4.18 9.27 -4.44
N THR A 211 -4.22 7.94 -4.59
CA THR A 211 -5.34 7.21 -5.20
C THR A 211 -6.69 7.45 -4.49
N GLU A 212 -6.66 7.72 -3.19
CA GLU A 212 -7.88 8.01 -2.41
C GLU A 212 -8.60 9.29 -2.85
N LYS A 213 -7.90 10.18 -3.60
CA LYS A 213 -8.44 11.45 -4.10
C LYS A 213 -9.09 11.32 -5.47
N GLU A 214 -8.90 10.19 -6.15
CA GLU A 214 -9.44 9.98 -7.48
C GLU A 214 -10.97 9.92 -7.47
N MET A 215 -11.59 10.49 -8.49
CA MET A 215 -13.07 10.47 -8.64
C MET A 215 -13.57 9.10 -9.10
N ASP A 216 -12.80 8.43 -9.97
CA ASP A 216 -13.13 7.10 -10.44
C ASP A 216 -12.91 6.05 -9.34
N SER A 217 -14.01 5.42 -8.94
CA SER A 217 -14.03 4.39 -7.92
C SER A 217 -13.18 3.16 -8.27
N ALA A 218 -12.92 2.90 -9.56
CA ALA A 218 -12.09 1.78 -9.98
C ALA A 218 -10.66 1.91 -9.46
N PHE A 219 -10.11 3.13 -9.37
CA PHE A 219 -8.82 3.37 -8.73
C PHE A 219 -8.90 3.13 -7.22
N ARG A 220 -9.88 3.74 -6.56
CA ARG A 220 -10.05 3.62 -5.10
C ARG A 220 -10.30 2.18 -4.64
N LEU A 221 -10.91 1.36 -5.51
CA LEU A 221 -11.15 -0.07 -5.28
C LEU A 221 -10.00 -0.97 -5.77
N ALA A 222 -8.84 -0.40 -6.13
CA ALA A 222 -7.68 -1.13 -6.63
C ALA A 222 -8.02 -2.10 -7.80
N ARG A 223 -8.87 -1.66 -8.75
CA ARG A 223 -9.32 -2.46 -9.90
C ARG A 223 -8.61 -2.09 -11.20
N LYS A 224 -7.91 -0.96 -11.21
CA LYS A 224 -7.11 -0.51 -12.35
C LYS A 224 -5.92 0.30 -11.90
N THR A 225 -4.96 0.43 -12.80
CA THR A 225 -3.78 1.27 -12.66
C THR A 225 -3.67 2.16 -13.89
N GLU A 226 -3.32 3.42 -13.67
CA GLU A 226 -2.88 4.33 -14.73
C GLU A 226 -1.57 4.97 -14.33
N TRP A 227 -0.79 5.36 -15.34
CA TRP A 227 0.53 5.95 -15.17
C TRP A 227 0.50 7.40 -15.64
N THR A 228 0.99 8.30 -14.78
CA THR A 228 1.24 9.68 -15.16
C THR A 228 2.70 9.82 -15.58
N ASP A 229 2.91 10.23 -16.82
CA ASP A 229 4.25 10.50 -17.36
C ASP A 229 4.72 11.91 -16.94
N HIS A 230 5.83 11.97 -16.22
CA HIS A 230 6.49 13.20 -15.78
C HIS A 230 7.75 13.51 -16.60
N GLY A 231 7.97 12.79 -17.70
CA GLY A 231 9.16 12.88 -18.56
C GLY A 231 10.39 12.19 -17.99
N ASN A 232 11.39 11.93 -18.84
CA ASN A 232 12.66 11.28 -18.46
C ASN A 232 12.46 9.91 -17.78
N ASP A 233 11.57 9.08 -18.30
CA ASP A 233 11.22 7.75 -17.77
C ASP A 233 10.72 7.78 -16.31
N LEU A 234 10.07 8.87 -15.93
CA LEU A 234 9.50 9.04 -14.60
C LEU A 234 7.98 8.86 -14.65
N TYR A 235 7.51 7.71 -14.22
CA TYR A 235 6.10 7.34 -14.20
C TYR A 235 5.60 7.17 -12.77
N PHE A 236 4.49 7.83 -12.44
CA PHE A 236 3.82 7.67 -11.16
C PHE A 236 2.53 6.91 -11.35
N GLY A 237 2.35 5.88 -10.55
CA GLY A 237 1.14 5.08 -10.55
C GLY A 237 0.00 5.77 -9.80
N ILE A 238 -1.21 5.55 -10.30
CA ILE A 238 -2.47 5.83 -9.60
C ILE A 238 -3.34 4.57 -9.64
N GLY A 239 -4.01 4.24 -8.57
CA GLY A 239 -4.80 3.03 -8.44
C GLY A 239 -4.02 1.86 -7.84
N GLN A 240 -4.23 0.68 -8.37
CA GLN A 240 -3.67 -0.58 -7.88
C GLN A 240 -2.14 -0.62 -8.03
N ARG A 241 -1.46 -1.10 -7.00
CA ARG A 241 0.00 -1.32 -7.04
C ARG A 241 0.37 -2.45 -7.98
N MET A 242 1.43 -2.24 -8.74
CA MET A 242 1.99 -3.19 -9.69
C MET A 242 3.45 -3.49 -9.33
N PHE A 243 3.85 -4.75 -9.47
CA PHE A 243 5.26 -5.14 -9.48
C PHE A 243 5.69 -5.42 -10.90
N ALA A 244 6.85 -4.89 -11.27
CA ALA A 244 7.49 -5.09 -12.56
C ALA A 244 8.64 -6.10 -12.44
N THR A 245 8.78 -6.94 -13.46
CA THR A 245 9.88 -7.89 -13.63
C THR A 245 10.30 -7.90 -15.10
N ASP A 246 11.36 -8.62 -15.47
CA ASP A 246 11.73 -8.89 -16.86
C ASP A 246 10.66 -9.70 -17.62
N GLN A 247 9.67 -10.27 -16.91
CA GLN A 247 8.56 -11.03 -17.51
C GLN A 247 7.28 -10.20 -17.70
N GLY A 248 7.26 -8.97 -17.20
CA GLY A 248 6.12 -8.05 -17.27
C GLY A 248 5.66 -7.53 -15.92
N GLU A 249 4.46 -6.95 -15.90
CA GLU A 249 3.88 -6.37 -14.70
C GLU A 249 2.79 -7.28 -14.10
N THR A 250 2.76 -7.37 -12.78
CA THR A 250 1.75 -8.13 -12.02
C THR A 250 1.12 -7.25 -10.95
N ALA A 251 -0.20 -7.24 -10.91
CA ALA A 251 -0.95 -6.52 -9.88
C ALA A 251 -0.76 -7.16 -8.50
N LEU A 252 -0.58 -6.34 -7.46
CA LEU A 252 -0.41 -6.85 -6.09
C LEU A 252 -1.57 -7.77 -5.65
N THR A 253 -2.80 -7.51 -6.09
CA THR A 253 -3.97 -8.35 -5.76
C THR A 253 -3.92 -9.73 -6.41
N GLU A 254 -3.08 -9.94 -7.45
CA GLU A 254 -2.85 -11.22 -8.14
C GLU A 254 -1.64 -11.97 -7.58
N VAL A 255 -0.81 -11.32 -6.81
CA VAL A 255 0.32 -11.95 -6.12
C VAL A 255 -0.21 -12.91 -5.06
N ARG A 256 0.43 -14.08 -4.95
CA ARG A 256 0.22 -15.04 -3.85
C ARG A 256 1.53 -15.33 -3.15
N LYS A 257 2.61 -15.36 -3.91
CA LYS A 257 3.94 -15.63 -3.37
C LYS A 257 5.00 -14.93 -4.21
N ILE A 258 5.95 -14.29 -3.54
CA ILE A 258 7.22 -13.85 -4.10
C ILE A 258 8.31 -14.58 -3.33
N GLU A 259 9.22 -15.23 -4.02
CA GLU A 259 10.43 -15.86 -3.45
C GLU A 259 11.64 -15.19 -4.08
N LEU A 260 12.52 -14.65 -3.26
CA LEU A 260 13.69 -13.91 -3.71
C LEU A 260 14.96 -14.70 -3.46
N THR A 261 15.80 -14.77 -4.49
CA THR A 261 17.08 -15.44 -4.43
C THR A 261 18.06 -14.55 -3.68
N GLN A 262 18.70 -15.12 -2.67
CA GLN A 262 19.77 -14.43 -1.94
C GLN A 262 21.03 -14.38 -2.82
N ALA A 263 21.67 -13.19 -2.90
CA ALA A 263 22.95 -13.02 -3.61
C ALA A 263 24.11 -13.60 -2.82
#